data_3b1df44733c3b13f8805ab27384cd25a
#
_entry.id   3b1df44733c3b13f8805ab27384cd25a
#
_cell.length_a   1.000
_cell.length_b   1.000
_cell.length_c   1.000
_cell.angle_alpha   90.00
_cell.angle_beta   90.00
_cell.angle_gamma   90.00
#
_symmetry.space_group_name_H-M   'P 1'
#
loop_
_entity.id
_entity.type
_entity.pdbx_description
1 polymer ?
#
loop_
_entity_poly.entity_id
_entity_poly.type
_entity_poly.pdbx_seq_one_letter_code
_entity_poly.pdbx_strand_id
1 'polypeptide(L)'
;MKPDKKILFISHDGMTDPLGQSQVIPYLQGISRSGPYHFYILSLEKKAAYEKNKQIIEQSLKGYNITWVPLTYHNKPAVFSTLYDNFKLKKAAANLHRQHQVHMVHTRSGMPALIGLWLKKKFGIKFLHDIREFYADGRIDGKMWNLKNP
;
A
#
# COMPACT_ATOMS: atom_id res chain seq x y z
N MET A 1 24.77 7.06 -2.14
CA MET A 1 24.36 6.91 -3.56
C MET A 1 22.93 7.45 -3.68
N LYS A 2 22.67 8.33 -4.66
CA LYS A 2 21.29 8.81 -4.88
C LYS A 2 20.45 7.64 -5.39
N PRO A 3 19.23 7.42 -4.85
CA PRO A 3 18.34 6.38 -5.35
C PRO A 3 17.93 6.68 -6.80
N ASP A 4 18.18 5.76 -7.72
CA ASP A 4 17.81 5.88 -9.13
C ASP A 4 16.53 5.10 -9.48
N LYS A 5 16.15 4.11 -8.67
CA LYS A 5 14.95 3.30 -8.84
C LYS A 5 13.87 3.72 -7.84
N LYS A 6 12.83 4.34 -8.35
CA LYS A 6 11.67 4.80 -7.56
C LYS A 6 10.55 3.79 -7.64
N ILE A 7 10.05 3.35 -6.49
CA ILE A 7 9.04 2.31 -6.37
C ILE A 7 7.86 2.88 -5.59
N LEU A 8 6.67 2.77 -6.15
CA LEU A 8 5.43 3.10 -5.47
C LEU A 8 4.88 1.84 -4.81
N PHE A 9 4.87 1.81 -3.49
CA PHE A 9 4.25 0.74 -2.71
C PHE A 9 2.84 1.16 -2.30
N ILE A 10 1.83 0.37 -2.64
CA ILE A 10 0.42 0.67 -2.33
C ILE A 10 -0.13 -0.43 -1.44
N SER A 11 -0.63 -0.04 -0.25
CA SER A 11 -1.28 -0.92 0.71
C SER A 11 -2.63 -0.38 1.13
N HIS A 12 -3.61 -1.26 1.24
CA HIS A 12 -4.88 -0.95 1.88
C HIS A 12 -4.75 -0.93 3.41
N ASP A 13 -3.79 -1.73 3.93
CA ASP A 13 -3.45 -1.72 5.35
C ASP A 13 -2.61 -0.49 5.69
N GLY A 14 -2.92 0.14 6.83
CA GLY A 14 -2.18 1.28 7.32
C GLY A 14 -0.79 0.90 7.86
N MET A 15 0.17 1.80 7.71
CA MET A 15 1.50 1.63 8.31
C MET A 15 1.44 1.78 9.83
N THR A 16 0.41 2.44 10.35
CA THR A 16 0.13 2.58 11.78
C THR A 16 -0.57 1.35 12.39
N ASP A 17 -1.07 0.43 11.57
CA ASP A 17 -1.61 -0.86 12.01
C ASP A 17 -0.50 -1.86 12.36
N PRO A 18 -0.75 -2.88 13.20
CA PRO A 18 0.25 -3.87 13.62
C PRO A 18 0.97 -4.57 12.45
N LEU A 19 0.25 -4.92 11.37
CA LEU A 19 0.84 -5.54 10.19
C LEU A 19 1.76 -4.60 9.42
N GLY A 20 1.39 -3.31 9.32
CA GLY A 20 2.24 -2.29 8.72
C GLY A 20 3.56 -2.16 9.44
N GLN A 21 3.50 -2.07 10.78
CA GLN A 21 4.67 -1.90 11.63
C GLN A 21 5.58 -3.14 11.66
N SER A 22 5.01 -4.34 11.78
CA SER A 22 5.79 -5.57 11.98
C SER A 22 6.28 -6.23 10.69
N GLN A 23 5.60 -6.04 9.58
CA GLN A 23 5.91 -6.72 8.32
C GLN A 23 6.32 -5.76 7.20
N VAL A 24 5.51 -4.72 6.93
CA VAL A 24 5.73 -3.86 5.75
C VAL A 24 6.93 -2.96 5.94
N ILE A 25 6.98 -2.21 7.03
CA ILE A 25 8.07 -1.25 7.29
C ILE A 25 9.44 -1.94 7.32
N PRO A 26 9.67 -3.01 8.12
CA PRO A 26 10.98 -3.67 8.16
C PRO A 26 11.39 -4.26 6.80
N TYR A 27 10.44 -4.82 6.05
CA TYR A 27 10.67 -5.34 4.71
C TYR A 27 11.15 -4.24 3.74
N LEU A 28 10.47 -3.10 3.69
CA LEU A 28 10.82 -1.99 2.81
C LEU A 28 12.12 -1.31 3.25
N GLN A 29 12.38 -1.22 4.55
CA GLN A 29 13.65 -0.73 5.10
C GLN A 29 14.82 -1.61 4.65
N GLY A 30 14.67 -2.94 4.74
CA GLY A 30 15.68 -3.90 4.27
C GLY A 30 15.99 -3.70 2.78
N ILE A 31 14.96 -3.63 1.93
CA ILE A 31 15.16 -3.43 0.49
C ILE A 31 15.76 -2.05 0.19
N SER A 32 15.31 -0.98 0.88
CA SER A 32 15.84 0.37 0.63
C SER A 32 17.33 0.51 0.93
N ARG A 33 17.87 -0.38 1.79
CA ARG A 33 19.33 -0.44 2.09
C ARG A 33 20.11 -1.35 1.15
N SER A 34 19.44 -2.30 0.51
CA SER A 34 20.11 -3.30 -0.35
C SER A 34 20.49 -2.78 -1.73
N GLY A 35 20.07 -1.57 -2.09
CA GLY A 35 20.34 -0.99 -3.41
C GLY A 35 19.86 0.46 -3.55
N PRO A 36 19.96 1.03 -4.74
CA PRO A 36 19.60 2.43 -5.01
C PRO A 36 18.08 2.60 -5.16
N TYR A 37 17.31 2.14 -4.17
CA TYR A 37 15.85 2.16 -4.18
C TYR A 37 15.30 3.29 -3.33
N HIS A 38 14.28 4.00 -3.85
CA HIS A 38 13.45 4.92 -3.09
C HIS A 38 11.99 4.46 -3.13
N PHE A 39 11.41 4.22 -1.97
CA PHE A 39 10.01 3.83 -1.84
C PHE A 39 9.12 5.01 -1.50
N TYR A 40 8.02 5.13 -2.24
CA TYR A 40 6.87 5.95 -1.87
C TYR A 40 5.80 5.01 -1.33
N ILE A 41 5.55 5.03 -0.02
CA ILE A 41 4.51 4.20 0.61
C ILE A 41 3.20 4.98 0.61
N LEU A 42 2.22 4.49 -0.13
CA LEU A 42 0.85 5.01 -0.16
C LEU A 42 -0.06 4.05 0.59
N SER A 43 -0.61 4.47 1.72
CA SER A 43 -1.39 3.62 2.62
C SER A 43 -2.66 4.32 3.10
N LEU A 44 -3.66 3.52 3.51
CA LEU A 44 -4.89 4.00 4.15
C LEU A 44 -4.79 3.86 5.66
N GLU A 45 -4.84 4.98 6.37
CA GLU A 45 -4.64 5.02 7.81
C GLU A 45 -5.97 5.22 8.55
N LYS A 46 -6.25 4.37 9.52
CA LYS A 46 -7.36 4.55 10.45
C LYS A 46 -7.05 5.73 11.37
N LYS A 47 -7.97 6.68 11.49
CA LYS A 47 -7.77 7.94 12.22
C LYS A 47 -7.15 7.74 13.61
N ALA A 48 -7.74 6.88 14.44
CA ALA A 48 -7.26 6.64 15.80
C ALA A 48 -5.84 6.04 15.85
N ALA A 49 -5.53 5.08 14.96
CA ALA A 49 -4.19 4.48 14.87
C ALA A 49 -3.17 5.50 14.35
N TYR A 50 -3.57 6.32 13.39
CA TYR A 50 -2.73 7.36 12.84
C TYR A 50 -2.36 8.42 13.88
N GLU A 51 -3.34 8.96 14.62
CA GLU A 51 -3.10 9.95 15.69
C GLU A 51 -2.15 9.40 16.77
N LYS A 52 -2.31 8.11 17.11
CA LYS A 52 -1.48 7.45 18.14
C LYS A 52 -0.05 7.16 17.67
N ASN A 53 0.11 6.65 16.45
CA ASN A 53 1.35 6.01 16.01
C ASN A 53 2.12 6.78 14.93
N LYS A 54 1.59 7.89 14.38
CA LYS A 54 2.22 8.67 13.31
C LYS A 54 3.69 8.99 13.60
N GLN A 55 3.99 9.54 14.76
CA GLN A 55 5.35 9.94 15.12
C GLN A 55 6.30 8.74 15.20
N ILE A 56 5.81 7.59 15.69
CA ILE A 56 6.59 6.34 15.74
C ILE A 56 6.97 5.90 14.34
N ILE A 57 6.01 5.92 13.39
CA ILE A 57 6.26 5.56 12.01
C ILE A 57 7.23 6.53 11.35
N GLU A 58 6.99 7.82 11.45
CA GLU A 58 7.89 8.84 10.91
C GLU A 58 9.32 8.71 11.45
N GLN A 59 9.45 8.43 12.75
CA GLN A 59 10.76 8.20 13.36
C GLN A 59 11.43 6.93 12.85
N SER A 60 10.68 5.84 12.70
CA SER A 60 11.20 4.56 12.20
C SER A 60 11.71 4.66 10.76
N LEU A 61 11.13 5.53 9.94
CA LEU A 61 11.52 5.74 8.54
C LEU A 61 12.71 6.69 8.36
N LYS A 62 13.13 7.40 9.42
CA LYS A 62 14.30 8.29 9.33
C LYS A 62 15.57 7.51 8.97
N GLY A 63 16.34 8.06 8.05
CA GLY A 63 17.59 7.44 7.56
C GLY A 63 17.40 6.38 6.49
N TYR A 64 16.15 6.16 6.03
CA TYR A 64 15.83 5.30 4.90
C TYR A 64 15.37 6.13 3.70
N ASN A 65 15.62 5.62 2.48
CA ASN A 65 15.06 6.20 1.26
C ASN A 65 13.59 5.83 1.10
N ILE A 66 12.77 6.23 2.06
CA ILE A 66 11.35 5.93 2.12
C ILE A 66 10.57 7.22 2.40
N THR A 67 9.61 7.53 1.55
CA THR A 67 8.65 8.62 1.73
C THR A 67 7.28 8.03 1.98
N TRP A 68 6.70 8.31 3.13
CA TRP A 68 5.37 7.84 3.49
C TRP A 68 4.30 8.87 3.16
N VAL A 69 3.26 8.45 2.46
CA VAL A 69 2.12 9.27 2.01
C VAL A 69 0.84 8.64 2.56
N PRO A 70 0.45 8.95 3.80
CA PRO A 70 -0.77 8.43 4.41
C PRO A 70 -2.01 9.10 3.85
N LEU A 71 -3.05 8.31 3.59
CA LEU A 71 -4.40 8.77 3.29
C LEU A 71 -5.36 8.28 4.38
N THR A 72 -6.40 9.04 4.65
CA THR A 72 -7.41 8.65 5.64
C THR A 72 -8.26 7.49 5.11
N TYR A 73 -8.40 6.44 5.91
CA TYR A 73 -9.31 5.34 5.70
C TYR A 73 -10.73 5.69 6.19
N HIS A 74 -11.74 5.32 5.40
CA HIS A 74 -13.15 5.48 5.73
C HIS A 74 -13.85 4.13 5.76
N ASN A 75 -14.71 3.89 6.75
CA ASN A 75 -15.39 2.61 6.94
C ASN A 75 -16.93 2.69 6.85
N LYS A 76 -17.49 3.88 6.73
CA LYS A 76 -18.95 4.10 6.67
C LYS A 76 -19.33 5.17 5.66
N PRO A 77 -20.40 4.95 4.88
CA PRO A 77 -21.07 3.65 4.64
C PRO A 77 -20.16 2.70 3.84
N ALA A 78 -20.18 1.40 4.15
CA ALA A 78 -19.13 0.44 3.79
C ALA A 78 -18.76 0.41 2.29
N VAL A 79 -19.74 0.30 1.38
CA VAL A 79 -19.46 0.21 -0.06
C VAL A 79 -18.97 1.56 -0.61
N PHE A 80 -19.64 2.65 -0.26
CA PHE A 80 -19.29 3.99 -0.76
C PHE A 80 -17.93 4.46 -0.26
N SER A 81 -17.61 4.20 1.01
CA SER A 81 -16.32 4.54 1.57
C SER A 81 -15.19 3.77 0.89
N THR A 82 -15.38 2.47 0.61
CA THR A 82 -14.40 1.65 -0.11
C THR A 82 -14.17 2.19 -1.52
N LEU A 83 -15.20 2.51 -2.27
CA LEU A 83 -15.08 3.10 -3.61
C LEU A 83 -14.38 4.46 -3.57
N TYR A 84 -14.74 5.30 -2.62
CA TYR A 84 -14.13 6.61 -2.41
C TYR A 84 -12.63 6.50 -2.07
N ASP A 85 -12.27 5.62 -1.13
CA ASP A 85 -10.89 5.41 -0.73
C ASP A 85 -10.04 4.84 -1.87
N ASN A 86 -10.58 3.91 -2.66
CA ASN A 86 -9.91 3.41 -3.85
C ASN A 86 -9.72 4.49 -4.93
N PHE A 87 -10.72 5.36 -5.10
CA PHE A 87 -10.59 6.51 -6.01
C PHE A 87 -9.48 7.46 -5.54
N LYS A 88 -9.41 7.77 -4.24
CA LYS A 88 -8.35 8.60 -3.65
C LYS A 88 -6.98 7.96 -3.80
N LEU A 89 -6.85 6.67 -3.49
CA LEU A 89 -5.62 5.91 -3.69
C LEU A 89 -5.15 5.97 -5.15
N LYS A 90 -6.05 5.72 -6.09
CA LYS A 90 -5.76 5.77 -7.53
C LYS A 90 -5.29 7.16 -7.97
N LYS A 91 -5.97 8.22 -7.52
CA LYS A 91 -5.60 9.61 -7.82
C LYS A 91 -4.23 9.97 -7.23
N ALA A 92 -3.99 9.64 -5.97
CA ALA A 92 -2.71 9.88 -5.30
C ALA A 92 -1.57 9.09 -5.96
N ALA A 93 -1.79 7.83 -6.32
CA ALA A 93 -0.82 7.00 -7.02
C ALA A 93 -0.43 7.58 -8.39
N ALA A 94 -1.41 8.06 -9.17
CA ALA A 94 -1.16 8.73 -10.44
C ALA A 94 -0.37 10.03 -10.27
N ASN A 95 -0.69 10.81 -9.25
CA ASN A 95 0.03 12.07 -8.95
C ASN A 95 1.47 11.79 -8.53
N LEU A 96 1.70 10.80 -7.67
CA LEU A 96 3.06 10.39 -7.29
C LEU A 96 3.88 9.93 -8.50
N HIS A 97 3.27 9.17 -9.42
CA HIS A 97 3.95 8.79 -10.66
C HIS A 97 4.29 10.02 -11.52
N ARG A 98 3.36 10.96 -11.71
CA ARG A 98 3.63 12.18 -12.51
C ARG A 98 4.73 13.05 -11.90
N GLN A 99 4.76 13.18 -10.58
CA GLN A 99 5.75 14.01 -9.87
C GLN A 99 7.13 13.37 -9.81
N HIS A 100 7.18 12.06 -9.62
CA HIS A 100 8.43 11.37 -9.29
C HIS A 100 8.91 10.39 -10.36
N GLN A 101 8.11 10.13 -11.41
CA GLN A 101 8.45 9.18 -12.49
C GLN A 101 8.82 7.82 -11.91
N VAL A 102 7.87 7.20 -11.14
CA VAL A 102 8.13 5.89 -10.53
C VAL A 102 8.32 4.81 -11.60
N HIS A 103 9.28 3.91 -11.38
CA HIS A 103 9.68 2.86 -12.32
C HIS A 103 8.84 1.59 -12.14
N MET A 104 8.37 1.36 -10.93
CA MET A 104 7.58 0.18 -10.58
C MET A 104 6.51 0.53 -9.56
N VAL A 105 5.36 -0.12 -9.68
CA VAL A 105 4.34 -0.16 -8.65
C VAL A 105 4.33 -1.55 -8.00
N HIS A 106 4.42 -1.59 -6.68
CA HIS A 106 4.34 -2.78 -5.86
C HIS A 106 3.07 -2.68 -5.01
N THR A 107 2.14 -3.61 -5.19
CA THR A 107 0.87 -3.60 -4.45
C THR A 107 0.79 -4.78 -3.51
N ARG A 108 0.23 -4.55 -2.32
CA ARG A 108 -0.05 -5.58 -1.33
C ARG A 108 -1.56 -5.73 -1.16
N SER A 109 -2.02 -7.00 -1.17
CA SER A 109 -3.43 -7.41 -1.08
C SER A 109 -4.33 -6.98 -2.26
N GLY A 110 -5.60 -7.45 -2.27
CA GLY A 110 -6.45 -7.49 -3.46
C GLY A 110 -6.79 -6.15 -4.13
N MET A 111 -7.38 -5.20 -3.41
CA MET A 111 -7.87 -3.95 -4.01
C MET A 111 -6.77 -3.05 -4.61
N PRO A 112 -5.61 -2.86 -3.97
CA PRO A 112 -4.47 -2.16 -4.57
C PRO A 112 -3.98 -2.76 -5.88
N ALA A 113 -4.17 -4.08 -6.11
CA ALA A 113 -3.78 -4.74 -7.36
C ALA A 113 -4.48 -4.14 -8.59
N LEU A 114 -5.75 -3.76 -8.46
CA LEU A 114 -6.50 -3.10 -9.54
C LEU A 114 -5.88 -1.75 -9.91
N ILE A 115 -5.42 -1.00 -8.91
CA ILE A 115 -4.73 0.27 -9.12
C ILE A 115 -3.37 0.05 -9.79
N GLY A 116 -2.62 -0.96 -9.32
CA GLY A 116 -1.33 -1.33 -9.92
C GLY A 116 -1.45 -1.76 -11.38
N LEU A 117 -2.44 -2.59 -11.70
CA LEU A 117 -2.73 -3.01 -13.07
C LEU A 117 -3.15 -1.82 -13.95
N TRP A 118 -3.96 -0.92 -13.43
CA TRP A 118 -4.34 0.30 -14.15
C TRP A 118 -3.13 1.20 -14.42
N LEU A 119 -2.24 1.42 -13.44
CA LEU A 119 -1.01 2.19 -13.62
C LEU A 119 -0.11 1.56 -14.67
N LYS A 120 0.07 0.22 -14.65
CA LYS A 120 0.80 -0.51 -15.68
C LYS A 120 0.22 -0.27 -17.07
N LYS A 121 -1.10 -0.41 -17.23
CA LYS A 121 -1.77 -0.22 -18.53
C LYS A 121 -1.70 1.23 -19.02
N LYS A 122 -1.82 2.20 -18.12
CA LYS A 122 -1.88 3.62 -18.48
C LYS A 122 -0.50 4.25 -18.73
N PHE A 123 0.50 3.88 -17.93
CA PHE A 123 1.81 4.53 -17.93
C PHE A 123 2.97 3.59 -18.32
N GLY A 124 2.70 2.31 -18.57
CA GLY A 124 3.73 1.35 -18.98
C GLY A 124 4.72 0.97 -17.86
N ILE A 125 4.45 1.32 -16.60
CA ILE A 125 5.36 1.03 -15.49
C ILE A 125 5.32 -0.45 -15.09
N LYS A 126 6.40 -0.95 -14.51
CA LYS A 126 6.46 -2.34 -14.01
C LYS A 126 5.48 -2.51 -12.85
N PHE A 127 4.86 -3.69 -12.78
CA PHE A 127 3.87 -4.03 -11.77
C PHE A 127 4.24 -5.32 -11.05
N LEU A 128 4.35 -5.25 -9.73
CA LEU A 128 4.50 -6.37 -8.81
C LEU A 128 3.28 -6.43 -7.90
N HIS A 129 2.69 -7.62 -7.77
CA HIS A 129 1.60 -7.86 -6.83
C HIS A 129 2.03 -8.89 -5.79
N ASP A 130 1.99 -8.50 -4.51
CA ASP A 130 2.29 -9.36 -3.37
C ASP A 130 0.99 -10.01 -2.87
N ILE A 131 0.82 -11.29 -3.21
CA ILE A 131 -0.31 -12.12 -2.78
C ILE A 131 0.06 -12.75 -1.43
N ARG A 132 -0.60 -12.33 -0.36
CA ARG A 132 -0.35 -12.81 1.00
C ARG A 132 -1.19 -14.00 1.40
N GLU A 133 -2.37 -14.08 0.82
CA GLU A 133 -3.33 -15.17 1.07
C GLU A 133 -4.26 -15.34 -0.12
N PHE A 134 -4.76 -16.53 -0.29
CA PHE A 134 -5.89 -16.78 -1.16
C PHE A 134 -7.16 -16.37 -0.40
N TYR A 135 -7.56 -15.11 -0.54
CA TYR A 135 -8.61 -14.49 0.27
C TYR A 135 -9.92 -15.27 0.28
N ALA A 136 -10.34 -15.80 -0.87
CA ALA A 136 -11.56 -16.61 -0.98
C ALA A 136 -11.42 -17.92 -0.22
N ASP A 137 -10.30 -18.64 -0.41
CA ASP A 137 -10.05 -19.92 0.25
C ASP A 137 -9.95 -19.74 1.76
N GLY A 138 -9.21 -18.73 2.23
CA GLY A 138 -9.11 -18.42 3.65
C GLY A 138 -10.47 -18.09 4.31
N ARG A 139 -11.40 -17.47 3.57
CA ARG A 139 -12.76 -17.22 4.05
C ARG A 139 -13.62 -18.47 4.09
N ILE A 140 -13.44 -19.38 3.15
CA ILE A 140 -14.13 -20.68 3.12
C ILE A 140 -13.61 -21.56 4.24
N ASP A 141 -12.29 -21.71 4.37
CA ASP A 141 -11.64 -22.52 5.41
C ASP A 141 -11.95 -22.00 6.81
N GLY A 142 -12.00 -20.68 6.98
CA GLY A 142 -12.42 -20.02 8.22
C GLY A 142 -13.94 -20.05 8.48
N LYS A 143 -14.73 -20.76 7.65
CA LYS A 143 -16.19 -20.87 7.73
C LYS A 143 -16.93 -19.53 7.72
N MET A 144 -16.29 -18.47 7.23
CA MET A 144 -16.91 -17.14 7.08
C MET A 144 -17.78 -17.04 5.81
N TRP A 145 -17.46 -17.84 4.81
CA TRP A 145 -18.22 -17.97 3.56
C TRP A 145 -18.66 -19.41 3.35
N ASN A 146 -19.87 -19.60 2.84
CA ASN A 146 -20.38 -20.91 2.45
C ASN A 146 -20.30 -21.01 0.91
N LEU A 147 -19.71 -22.11 0.40
CA LEU A 147 -19.63 -22.39 -1.05
C LEU A 147 -20.99 -22.41 -1.76
N LYS A 148 -22.09 -22.66 -1.00
CA LYS A 148 -23.46 -22.69 -1.53
C LYS A 148 -24.15 -21.32 -1.50
N ASN A 149 -23.57 -20.31 -0.85
CA ASN A 149 -24.07 -18.93 -0.77
C ASN A 149 -22.86 -17.99 -0.83
N PRO A 150 -22.36 -17.66 -2.04
CA PRO A 150 -21.25 -16.72 -2.21
C PRO A 150 -21.64 -15.28 -1.83
#